data_2170b94426b562b7bef1adb47196d774
#
_entry.id   2170b94426b562b7bef1adb47196d774
#
_cell.length_a   1.000
_cell.length_b   1.000
_cell.length_c   1.000
_cell.angle_alpha   90.00
_cell.angle_beta   90.00
_cell.angle_gamma   90.00
#
_symmetry.space_group_name_H-M   'P 1'
#
loop_
_entity.id
_entity.type
_entity.pdbx_description
1 polymer ?
#
loop_
_entity_poly.entity_id
_entity_poly.type
_entity_poly.pdbx_seq_one_letter_code
_entity_poly.pdbx_strand_id
1 'polypeptide(L)'
;MKVHRANRDFAVVQSGRAYFQLHADHTYHSTPLPSLLPQEGARGAGVELRLYEIDPDECEVRARKLDFVILKNSEDRPHGLRECYILDNDGYCWVPSRTTENKSNNS
;
A
#
# COMPACT_ATOMS: atom_id res chain seq x y z
N MET A 1 6.93 -5.66 5.24
CA MET A 1 7.12 -5.77 3.79
C MET A 1 8.60 -5.92 3.49
N LYS A 2 8.94 -6.78 2.56
CA LYS A 2 10.31 -7.10 2.26
C LYS A 2 10.67 -6.63 0.86
N VAL A 3 11.84 -5.99 0.72
CA VAL A 3 12.32 -5.54 -0.57
C VAL A 3 13.37 -6.55 -1.05
N HIS A 4 13.10 -7.20 -2.18
CA HIS A 4 14.00 -8.21 -2.73
C HIS A 4 15.02 -7.61 -3.68
N ARG A 5 14.58 -6.70 -4.52
CA ARG A 5 15.42 -6.03 -5.49
C ARG A 5 14.91 -4.62 -5.65
N ALA A 6 15.82 -3.68 -5.73
CA ALA A 6 15.42 -2.29 -5.93
C ALA A 6 16.55 -1.54 -6.61
N ASN A 7 16.20 -0.76 -7.60
CA ASN A 7 17.09 0.21 -8.21
C ASN A 7 16.22 1.37 -8.66
N ARG A 8 16.80 2.31 -9.40
CA ARG A 8 16.03 3.50 -9.76
C ARG A 8 14.92 3.22 -10.77
N ASP A 9 14.95 2.05 -11.42
CA ASP A 9 14.00 1.73 -12.47
C ASP A 9 12.88 0.81 -12.02
N PHE A 10 13.14 -0.07 -11.07
CA PHE A 10 12.07 -0.93 -10.58
C PHE A 10 12.42 -1.52 -9.21
N ALA A 11 11.40 -2.07 -8.57
CA ALA A 11 11.56 -2.74 -7.30
C ALA A 11 10.62 -3.94 -7.24
N VAL A 12 11.05 -4.98 -6.52
CA VAL A 12 10.21 -6.12 -6.21
C VAL A 12 10.04 -6.14 -4.71
N VAL A 13 8.81 -6.03 -4.24
CA VAL A 13 8.50 -6.02 -2.82
C VAL A 13 7.55 -7.15 -2.49
N GLN A 14 7.62 -7.63 -1.27
CA GLN A 14 6.82 -8.75 -0.82
C GLN A 14 6.13 -8.43 0.49
N SER A 15 4.87 -8.78 0.58
CA SER A 15 4.11 -8.70 1.82
C SER A 15 3.40 -10.05 1.98
N GLY A 16 3.83 -10.84 2.98
CA GLY A 16 3.31 -12.20 3.10
C GLY A 16 3.62 -13.01 1.86
N ARG A 17 2.59 -13.51 1.22
CA ARG A 17 2.74 -14.28 -0.03
C ARG A 17 2.57 -13.44 -1.27
N ALA A 18 2.26 -12.16 -1.12
CA ALA A 18 2.03 -11.30 -2.27
C ALA A 18 3.32 -10.62 -2.68
N TYR A 19 3.54 -10.58 -4.00
CA TYR A 19 4.68 -9.89 -4.57
C TYR A 19 4.17 -8.77 -5.44
N PHE A 20 4.81 -7.63 -5.35
CA PHE A 20 4.47 -6.47 -6.18
C PHE A 20 5.71 -6.05 -6.95
N GLN A 21 5.52 -5.64 -8.18
CA GLN A 21 6.59 -5.06 -8.97
C GLN A 21 6.24 -3.61 -9.24
N LEU A 22 7.18 -2.74 -8.93
CA LEU A 22 7.02 -1.31 -9.15
C LEU A 22 7.99 -0.89 -10.22
N HIS A 23 7.48 -0.31 -11.30
CA HIS A 23 8.30 0.09 -12.44
C HIS A 23 8.25 1.58 -12.64
N ALA A 24 9.38 2.19 -12.94
CA ALA A 24 9.38 3.56 -13.42
C ALA A 24 8.72 3.59 -14.80
N ASP A 25 8.03 4.67 -15.10
CA ASP A 25 7.27 4.75 -16.35
C ASP A 25 8.11 4.46 -17.59
N HIS A 26 9.33 4.94 -17.63
CA HIS A 26 10.15 4.79 -18.82
C HIS A 26 10.54 3.33 -19.10
N THR A 27 10.31 2.41 -18.15
CA THR A 27 10.66 1.01 -18.36
C THR A 27 9.57 0.24 -19.07
N TYR A 28 8.42 0.86 -19.33
CA TYR A 28 7.28 0.16 -19.95
C TYR A 28 7.27 0.21 -21.47
N HIS A 29 8.30 0.72 -22.08
CA HIS A 29 8.31 0.96 -23.53
C HIS A 29 8.08 -0.30 -24.37
N SER A 30 8.28 -1.48 -23.81
CA SER A 30 8.08 -2.72 -24.56
C SER A 30 6.82 -3.47 -24.14
N THR A 31 5.95 -2.85 -23.37
CA THR A 31 4.70 -3.47 -22.92
C THR A 31 3.52 -2.60 -23.34
N PRO A 32 2.28 -3.12 -23.25
CA PRO A 32 1.12 -2.28 -23.57
C PRO A 32 0.71 -1.33 -22.46
N LEU A 33 1.36 -1.40 -21.31
CA LEU A 33 0.95 -0.60 -20.16
C LEU A 33 1.02 0.91 -20.35
N PRO A 34 2.01 1.47 -21.06
CA PRO A 34 2.08 2.92 -21.18
C PRO A 34 0.83 3.56 -21.77
N SER A 35 0.15 2.85 -22.68
CA SER A 35 -1.04 3.41 -23.27
C SER A 35 -2.22 3.48 -22.30
N LEU A 36 -2.11 2.78 -21.17
CA LEU A 36 -3.15 2.76 -20.15
C LEU A 36 -2.86 3.70 -18.99
N LEU A 37 -1.65 4.23 -18.91
CA LEU A 37 -1.27 5.08 -17.81
C LEU A 37 -1.63 6.54 -18.08
N PRO A 38 -2.29 7.21 -17.14
CA PRO A 38 -2.58 8.63 -17.32
C PRO A 38 -1.30 9.45 -17.24
N GLN A 39 -1.20 10.44 -18.09
CA GLN A 39 -0.07 11.35 -18.05
C GLN A 39 -0.15 12.27 -16.85
N GLU A 40 -1.35 12.62 -16.45
CA GLU A 40 -1.58 13.48 -15.31
C GLU A 40 -2.68 12.86 -14.46
N GLY A 41 -2.70 13.25 -13.20
CA GLY A 41 -3.71 12.78 -12.29
C GLY A 41 -3.23 11.58 -11.50
N ALA A 42 -4.11 11.09 -10.63
CA ALA A 42 -3.79 10.00 -9.73
C ALA A 42 -3.79 8.67 -10.46
N ARG A 43 -2.74 7.93 -10.29
CA ARG A 43 -2.65 6.56 -10.75
C ARG A 43 -3.26 5.68 -9.67
N GLY A 44 -3.85 4.58 -10.01
CA GLY A 44 -4.39 3.67 -9.01
C GLY A 44 -5.67 4.13 -8.35
N ALA A 45 -6.31 5.15 -8.86
CA ALA A 45 -7.60 5.57 -8.34
C ALA A 45 -8.59 4.41 -8.52
N GLY A 46 -9.35 4.11 -7.47
CA GLY A 46 -10.30 3.01 -7.55
C GLY A 46 -9.73 1.67 -7.13
N VAL A 47 -8.47 1.62 -6.72
CA VAL A 47 -7.83 0.39 -6.26
C VAL A 47 -7.40 0.57 -4.80
N GLU A 48 -7.67 -0.43 -3.99
CA GLU A 48 -7.22 -0.47 -2.62
C GLU A 48 -6.24 -1.63 -2.48
N LEU A 49 -5.02 -1.31 -2.06
CA LEU A 49 -3.99 -2.34 -1.87
C LEU A 49 -3.92 -2.68 -0.40
N ARG A 50 -4.57 -3.77 -0.01
CA ARG A 50 -4.67 -4.14 1.39
C ARG A 50 -3.54 -5.07 1.78
N LEU A 51 -2.87 -4.73 2.88
CA LEU A 51 -1.77 -5.51 3.43
C LEU A 51 -2.21 -6.07 4.76
N TYR A 52 -2.26 -7.40 4.86
CA TYR A 52 -2.70 -8.05 6.08
C TYR A 52 -1.55 -8.29 7.03
N GLU A 53 -1.87 -8.31 8.32
CA GLU A 53 -0.92 -8.57 9.40
C GLU A 53 0.24 -7.59 9.40
N ILE A 54 -0.06 -6.35 9.12
CA ILE A 54 0.89 -5.25 9.19
C ILE A 54 0.31 -4.21 10.13
N ASP A 55 1.11 -3.76 11.09
CA ASP A 55 0.64 -2.82 12.12
C ASP A 55 0.30 -1.47 11.48
N PRO A 56 -0.98 -1.09 11.44
CA PRO A 56 -1.37 0.17 10.83
C PRO A 56 -0.87 1.39 11.60
N ASP A 57 -0.72 1.28 12.92
CA ASP A 57 -0.25 2.42 13.70
C ASP A 57 1.19 2.76 13.35
N GLU A 58 2.03 1.77 13.20
CA GLU A 58 3.42 2.01 12.83
C GLU A 58 3.49 2.56 11.42
N CYS A 59 2.68 2.03 10.51
CA CYS A 59 2.67 2.52 9.14
C CYS A 59 2.21 3.97 9.09
N GLU A 60 1.23 4.33 9.90
CA GLU A 60 0.75 5.69 9.93
C GLU A 60 1.86 6.65 10.38
N VAL A 61 2.59 6.27 11.43
CA VAL A 61 3.69 7.12 11.92
C VAL A 61 4.74 7.31 10.83
N ARG A 62 5.11 6.24 10.16
CA ARG A 62 6.11 6.34 9.10
C ARG A 62 5.62 7.16 7.92
N ALA A 63 4.36 6.98 7.54
CA ALA A 63 3.80 7.70 6.41
C ALA A 63 3.77 9.20 6.70
N ARG A 64 3.45 9.58 7.93
CA ARG A 64 3.45 10.99 8.29
C ARG A 64 4.85 11.58 8.23
N LYS A 65 5.85 10.82 8.64
CA LYS A 65 7.23 11.29 8.57
C LYS A 65 7.69 11.49 7.13
N LEU A 66 7.14 10.72 6.21
CA LEU A 66 7.49 10.82 4.80
C LEU A 66 6.55 11.74 4.03
N ASP A 67 5.64 12.40 4.75
CA ASP A 67 4.68 13.36 4.16
C ASP A 67 3.71 12.71 3.19
N PHE A 68 3.40 11.45 3.38
CA PHE A 68 2.31 10.82 2.64
C PHE A 68 0.97 11.28 3.24
N VAL A 69 -0.06 11.25 2.43
CA VAL A 69 -1.38 11.66 2.87
C VAL A 69 -2.04 10.52 3.64
N ILE A 70 -2.54 10.82 4.83
CA ILE A 70 -3.30 9.85 5.61
C ILE A 70 -4.78 10.12 5.32
N LEU A 71 -5.41 9.23 4.57
CA LEU A 71 -6.82 9.38 4.26
C LEU A 71 -7.70 9.04 5.45
N LYS A 72 -7.27 8.08 6.25
CA LYS A 72 -8.00 7.70 7.44
C LYS A 72 -7.01 7.18 8.47
N ASN A 73 -7.08 7.73 9.67
CA ASN A 73 -6.19 7.33 10.76
C ASN A 73 -6.45 5.90 11.16
N SER A 74 -5.47 5.30 11.84
CA SER A 74 -5.61 3.94 12.35
C SER A 74 -6.77 3.87 13.30
N GLU A 75 -7.67 2.91 13.09
CA GLU A 75 -8.81 2.70 13.96
C GLU A 75 -9.32 1.28 13.86
N ASP A 76 -9.99 0.85 14.91
CA ASP A 76 -10.62 -0.47 14.93
C ASP A 76 -11.91 -0.42 14.14
N ARG A 77 -12.12 -1.44 13.33
CA ARG A 77 -13.33 -1.55 12.52
C ARG A 77 -14.24 -2.63 13.09
N PRO A 78 -15.55 -2.51 12.84
CA PRO A 78 -16.49 -3.47 13.40
C PRO A 78 -16.24 -4.92 13.02
N HIS A 79 -15.62 -5.16 11.88
CA HIS A 79 -15.41 -6.52 11.41
C HIS A 79 -14.14 -7.17 11.94
N GLY A 80 -13.54 -6.57 12.96
CA GLY A 80 -12.41 -7.21 13.64
C GLY A 80 -11.05 -6.90 13.11
N LEU A 81 -10.92 -5.84 12.35
CA LEU A 81 -9.64 -5.38 11.85
C LEU A 81 -9.35 -3.97 12.34
N ARG A 82 -8.08 -3.71 12.58
CA ARG A 82 -7.60 -2.34 12.77
C ARG A 82 -6.86 -1.96 11.51
N GLU A 83 -7.15 -0.80 10.97
CA GLU A 83 -6.63 -0.42 9.66
C GLU A 83 -6.41 1.07 9.54
N CYS A 84 -5.60 1.45 8.56
CA CYS A 84 -5.24 2.82 8.25
C CYS A 84 -5.24 2.96 6.74
N TYR A 85 -5.63 4.11 6.21
CA TYR A 85 -5.63 4.36 4.76
C TYR A 85 -4.57 5.40 4.44
N ILE A 86 -3.59 4.99 3.64
CA ILE A 86 -2.45 5.83 3.29
C ILE A 86 -2.40 5.99 1.79
N LEU A 87 -2.34 7.25 1.34
CA LEU A 87 -2.23 7.54 -0.08
C LEU A 87 -0.78 7.87 -0.40
N ASP A 88 -0.20 7.15 -1.36
CA ASP A 88 1.18 7.44 -1.73
C ASP A 88 1.24 8.56 -2.76
N ASN A 89 2.47 8.93 -3.15
CA ASN A 89 2.65 10.07 -4.04
C ASN A 89 2.12 9.85 -5.44
N ASP A 90 1.88 8.61 -5.81
CA ASP A 90 1.36 8.28 -7.13
C ASP A 90 -0.14 8.09 -7.14
N GLY A 91 -0.77 8.20 -5.98
CA GLY A 91 -2.22 8.09 -5.90
C GLY A 91 -2.73 6.69 -5.58
N TYR A 92 -1.85 5.77 -5.22
CA TYR A 92 -2.29 4.44 -4.79
C TYR A 92 -2.64 4.47 -3.31
N CYS A 93 -3.75 3.80 -2.98
CA CYS A 93 -4.20 3.71 -1.60
C CYS A 93 -3.74 2.39 -0.99
N TRP A 94 -2.96 2.48 0.07
CA TRP A 94 -2.46 1.33 0.80
C TRP A 94 -3.18 1.22 2.13
N VAL A 95 -3.60 0.01 2.47
CA VAL A 95 -4.38 -0.21 3.69
C VAL A 95 -3.72 -1.30 4.52
N PRO A 96 -2.74 -0.92 5.34
CA PRO A 96 -2.19 -1.89 6.30
C PRO A 96 -3.23 -2.21 7.35
N SER A 97 -3.35 -3.49 7.69
CA SER A 97 -4.37 -3.93 8.62
C SER A 97 -3.87 -5.12 9.43
N ARG A 98 -4.45 -5.27 10.61
CA ARG A 98 -4.19 -6.43 11.45
C ARG A 98 -5.47 -6.79 12.18
N THR A 99 -5.57 -8.04 12.60
CA THR A 99 -6.71 -8.45 13.40
C THR A 99 -6.61 -7.82 14.77
N THR A 100 -7.74 -7.48 15.33
CA THR A 100 -7.78 -6.95 16.68
C THR A 100 -7.71 -8.10 17.67
N GLU A 101 -6.96 -7.88 18.74
CA GLU A 101 -6.66 -8.93 19.67
C GLU A 101 -7.85 -9.50 20.39
N ASN A 102 -8.76 -8.62 20.74
CA ASN A 102 -9.92 -9.04 21.48
C ASN A 102 -10.79 -10.02 20.71
N LYS A 103 -10.60 -10.11 19.43
CA LYS A 103 -11.38 -11.04 18.62
C LYS A 103 -11.05 -12.48 18.93
N SER A 104 -9.76 -12.76 19.03
CA SER A 104 -9.35 -14.12 19.33
C SER A 104 -9.71 -14.49 20.76
N ASN A 105 -9.76 -13.51 21.63
CA ASN A 105 -10.07 -13.77 23.02
C ASN A 105 -11.52 -14.11 23.25
N ASN A 106 -12.36 -13.73 22.33
CA ASN A 106 -13.79 -13.90 22.49
C ASN A 106 -14.31 -15.14 21.82
N SER A 107 -13.42 -15.92 21.36
CA SER A 107 -13.81 -17.14 20.71
C SER A 107 -14.42 -18.14 21.68
#